data_792b21d119658ad84a1b535c217ae609
#
_entry.id   792b21d119658ad84a1b535c217ae609
#
_cell.length_a   1.000
_cell.length_b   1.000
_cell.length_c   1.000
_cell.angle_alpha   90.00
_cell.angle_beta   90.00
_cell.angle_gamma   90.00
#
_symmetry.space_group_name_H-M   'P 1'
#
loop_
_entity.id
_entity.type
_entity.pdbx_description
1 polymer ?
#
loop_
_entity_poly.entity_id
_entity_poly.type
_entity_poly.pdbx_seq_one_letter_code
_entity_poly.pdbx_strand_id
1 'polypeptide(L)'
;GESEYEEWKYHKNKNIVEVIEDFSSLTIPAALLLTQLPRLQPRFYSISSSPQAHPGEIHATVAVVRFKKENGQGPVHNGVCSTWIESLKLGDMIPCSVRHAHSFHMPENPSLPIIMVGPGTGIAPFRSFWQQRLFDKKNKLTNKGKNQRPATLNKDKNSTWGPLTLYFGCRSSEHDDIYKHETTIATKEGGLDKVYTAFSREPNIPKTYVQDLIKKNASEIYDMLVKKGGHFYVCGDVSMAEDVHNSLENALEAQGKQDNADTKDFVQNMKTNGIYHEDIFGITLRTKETTDRARQKRGTLTSGSSFDAAAGEKQDENKNVVK
;
A
#
# COMPACT_ATOMS: atom_id res chain seq x y z
N GLY A 1 -19.96 -2.04 33.44
CA GLY A 1 -18.81 -1.50 34.16
C GLY A 1 -17.77 -0.88 33.21
N GLU A 2 -16.61 -0.50 33.73
CA GLU A 2 -15.54 0.14 32.94
C GLU A 2 -15.10 -0.69 31.75
N SER A 3 -14.96 -2.01 31.92
CA SER A 3 -14.62 -2.96 30.86
C SER A 3 -15.66 -3.01 29.74
N GLU A 4 -16.95 -2.96 30.07
CA GLU A 4 -18.03 -2.95 29.07
C GLU A 4 -18.08 -1.65 28.29
N TYR A 5 -17.78 -0.52 28.96
CA TYR A 5 -17.67 0.79 28.31
C TYR A 5 -16.47 0.85 27.37
N GLU A 6 -15.33 0.30 27.76
CA GLU A 6 -14.17 0.19 26.88
C GLU A 6 -14.41 -0.71 25.69
N GLU A 7 -15.07 -1.86 25.89
CA GLU A 7 -15.52 -2.75 24.81
C GLU A 7 -16.44 -2.00 23.84
N TRP A 8 -17.45 -1.32 24.35
CA TRP A 8 -18.38 -0.53 23.55
C TRP A 8 -17.67 0.60 22.80
N LYS A 9 -16.80 1.36 23.46
CA LYS A 9 -16.13 2.53 22.91
C LYS A 9 -15.06 2.19 21.87
N TYR A 10 -14.23 1.19 22.13
CA TYR A 10 -13.02 0.93 21.36
C TYR A 10 -13.11 -0.30 20.45
N HIS A 11 -13.97 -1.25 20.76
CA HIS A 11 -14.05 -2.49 19.99
C HIS A 11 -15.27 -2.57 19.08
N LYS A 12 -16.41 -2.00 19.47
CA LYS A 12 -17.61 -1.99 18.62
C LYS A 12 -17.56 -0.96 17.49
N ASN A 13 -16.68 0.05 17.60
CA ASN A 13 -16.49 1.08 16.56
C ASN A 13 -17.82 1.62 16.00
N LYS A 14 -18.75 1.96 16.90
CA LYS A 14 -20.09 2.41 16.52
C LYS A 14 -20.04 3.75 15.80
N ASN A 15 -20.85 3.89 14.75
CA ASN A 15 -21.09 5.17 14.13
C ASN A 15 -22.11 5.98 14.94
N ILE A 16 -22.28 7.26 14.62
CA ILE A 16 -23.16 8.14 15.41
C ILE A 16 -24.62 7.69 15.41
N VAL A 17 -25.10 7.06 14.32
CA VAL A 17 -26.47 6.53 14.25
C VAL A 17 -26.62 5.38 15.23
N GLU A 18 -25.72 4.41 15.22
CA GLU A 18 -25.71 3.28 16.16
C GLU A 18 -25.58 3.73 17.62
N VAL A 19 -24.84 4.84 17.88
CA VAL A 19 -24.77 5.43 19.22
C VAL A 19 -26.13 6.00 19.66
N ILE A 20 -26.82 6.73 18.76
CA ILE A 20 -28.17 7.28 19.06
C ILE A 20 -29.18 6.16 19.27
N GLU A 21 -29.09 5.07 18.48
CA GLU A 21 -29.95 3.89 18.64
C GLU A 21 -29.73 3.18 19.99
N ASP A 22 -28.49 3.06 20.46
CA ASP A 22 -28.17 2.48 21.78
C ASP A 22 -28.74 3.31 22.94
N PHE A 23 -28.80 4.63 22.76
CA PHE A 23 -29.29 5.58 23.76
C PHE A 23 -30.58 6.24 23.29
N SER A 24 -31.64 5.46 23.16
CA SER A 24 -32.93 5.89 22.60
C SER A 24 -33.62 7.05 23.35
N SER A 25 -33.24 7.32 24.59
CA SER A 25 -33.68 8.48 25.36
C SER A 25 -32.93 9.79 25.01
N LEU A 26 -31.88 9.70 24.21
CA LEU A 26 -31.07 10.85 23.83
C LEU A 26 -31.75 11.63 22.70
N THR A 27 -32.10 12.88 22.99
CA THR A 27 -32.64 13.81 21.99
C THR A 27 -31.59 14.86 21.64
N ILE A 28 -31.01 14.75 20.45
CA ILE A 28 -29.97 15.69 20.00
C ILE A 28 -30.59 16.67 18.99
N PRO A 29 -30.56 17.99 19.25
CA PRO A 29 -30.96 18.97 18.25
C PRO A 29 -30.12 18.84 16.97
N ALA A 30 -30.76 18.86 15.80
CA ALA A 30 -30.07 18.72 14.52
C ALA A 30 -28.95 19.76 14.31
N ALA A 31 -29.16 20.99 14.78
CA ALA A 31 -28.14 22.03 14.73
C ALA A 31 -26.89 21.67 15.53
N LEU A 32 -27.05 21.08 16.74
CA LEU A 32 -25.92 20.62 17.55
C LEU A 32 -25.19 19.49 16.86
N LEU A 33 -25.91 18.50 16.33
CA LEU A 33 -25.32 17.37 15.62
C LEU A 33 -24.48 17.85 14.42
N LEU A 34 -25.02 18.75 13.59
CA LEU A 34 -24.33 19.29 12.43
C LEU A 34 -23.08 20.10 12.81
N THR A 35 -23.07 20.79 13.95
CA THR A 35 -21.89 21.56 14.41
C THR A 35 -20.79 20.69 15.00
N GLN A 36 -21.13 19.51 15.51
CA GLN A 36 -20.16 18.59 16.14
C GLN A 36 -19.59 17.54 15.18
N LEU A 37 -20.31 17.20 14.10
CA LEU A 37 -19.81 16.23 13.14
C LEU A 37 -18.65 16.81 12.32
N PRO A 38 -17.53 16.07 12.21
CA PRO A 38 -16.42 16.49 11.37
C PRO A 38 -16.84 16.45 9.88
N ARG A 39 -16.22 17.30 9.07
CA ARG A 39 -16.40 17.26 7.61
C ARG A 39 -15.92 15.91 7.07
N LEU A 40 -16.65 15.38 6.10
CA LEU A 40 -16.24 14.17 5.39
C LEU A 40 -14.87 14.39 4.74
N GLN A 41 -13.89 13.57 5.14
CA GLN A 41 -12.53 13.68 4.62
C GLN A 41 -12.43 13.04 3.22
N PRO A 42 -11.57 13.56 2.34
CA PRO A 42 -11.31 12.94 1.05
C PRO A 42 -10.66 11.56 1.23
N ARG A 43 -10.94 10.64 0.32
CA ARG A 43 -10.28 9.34 0.24
C ARG A 43 -9.28 9.37 -0.90
N PHE A 44 -8.11 8.82 -0.64
CA PHE A 44 -7.04 8.76 -1.63
C PHE A 44 -6.99 7.38 -2.25
N TYR A 45 -6.81 7.34 -3.55
CA TYR A 45 -6.67 6.12 -4.35
C TYR A 45 -5.44 6.27 -5.23
N SER A 46 -4.61 5.24 -5.29
CA SER A 46 -3.44 5.24 -6.17
C SER A 46 -3.87 5.27 -7.63
N ILE A 47 -3.24 6.12 -8.43
CA ILE A 47 -3.51 6.21 -9.86
C ILE A 47 -3.01 4.92 -10.53
N SER A 48 -3.89 4.26 -11.28
CA SER A 48 -3.61 2.99 -11.97
C SER A 48 -3.41 3.13 -13.49
N SER A 49 -3.24 4.34 -14.00
CA SER A 49 -2.94 4.59 -15.42
C SER A 49 -1.65 5.38 -15.60
N SER A 50 -0.91 5.07 -16.68
CA SER A 50 0.16 5.94 -17.16
C SER A 50 -0.41 7.11 -17.93
N PRO A 51 -0.01 8.37 -17.65
CA PRO A 51 -0.49 9.54 -18.37
C PRO A 51 -0.01 9.56 -19.83
N GLN A 52 1.05 8.84 -20.15
CA GLN A 52 1.55 8.73 -21.52
C GLN A 52 0.75 7.70 -22.34
N ALA A 53 0.35 6.58 -21.69
CA ALA A 53 -0.47 5.57 -22.32
C ALA A 53 -1.95 5.98 -22.43
N HIS A 54 -2.42 6.81 -21.50
CA HIS A 54 -3.80 7.30 -21.41
C HIS A 54 -3.84 8.83 -21.25
N PRO A 55 -3.52 9.61 -22.33
CA PRO A 55 -3.53 11.06 -22.27
C PRO A 55 -4.91 11.61 -21.94
N GLY A 56 -5.00 12.47 -20.92
CA GLY A 56 -6.26 13.10 -20.51
C GLY A 56 -7.16 12.22 -19.63
N GLU A 57 -6.72 11.02 -19.26
CA GLU A 57 -7.46 10.10 -18.43
C GLU A 57 -6.71 9.78 -17.12
N ILE A 58 -7.47 9.57 -16.04
CA ILE A 58 -6.96 9.07 -14.76
C ILE A 58 -7.78 7.83 -14.40
N HIS A 59 -7.11 6.68 -14.23
CA HIS A 59 -7.75 5.46 -13.77
C HIS A 59 -7.45 5.23 -12.30
N ALA A 60 -8.44 4.69 -11.57
CA ALA A 60 -8.29 4.24 -10.19
C ALA A 60 -8.83 2.81 -10.06
N THR A 61 -8.18 2.00 -9.22
CA THR A 61 -8.63 0.64 -8.89
C THR A 61 -9.22 0.66 -7.48
N VAL A 62 -10.53 0.48 -7.38
CA VAL A 62 -11.27 0.67 -6.14
C VAL A 62 -11.94 -0.64 -5.70
N ALA A 63 -11.58 -1.14 -4.51
CA ALA A 63 -12.33 -2.20 -3.87
C ALA A 63 -13.57 -1.61 -3.18
N VAL A 64 -14.74 -2.17 -3.48
CA VAL A 64 -15.97 -1.78 -2.80
C VAL A 64 -16.00 -2.41 -1.41
N VAL A 65 -16.01 -1.56 -0.39
CA VAL A 65 -15.94 -1.98 1.01
C VAL A 65 -17.35 -2.24 1.55
N ARG A 66 -17.62 -3.47 1.94
CA ARG A 66 -18.78 -3.87 2.73
C ARG A 66 -18.34 -4.85 3.80
N PHE A 67 -18.74 -4.63 5.02
CA PHE A 67 -18.36 -5.47 6.13
C PHE A 67 -19.46 -5.57 7.19
N LYS A 68 -19.42 -6.61 7.98
CA LYS A 68 -20.21 -6.77 9.19
C LYS A 68 -19.28 -6.74 10.39
N LYS A 69 -19.70 -6.08 11.44
CA LYS A 69 -19.04 -6.10 12.76
C LYS A 69 -19.40 -7.41 13.51
N GLU A 70 -18.93 -7.56 14.72
CA GLU A 70 -19.34 -8.62 15.64
C GLU A 70 -19.22 -10.05 15.02
N ASN A 71 -18.03 -10.37 14.48
CA ASN A 71 -17.73 -11.68 13.88
C ASN A 71 -18.68 -12.08 12.74
N GLY A 72 -19.17 -11.10 11.96
CA GLY A 72 -20.06 -11.33 10.83
C GLY A 72 -21.53 -11.27 11.18
N GLN A 73 -21.87 -10.91 12.42
CA GLN A 73 -23.23 -10.60 12.85
C GLN A 73 -23.48 -9.09 12.77
N GLY A 74 -24.74 -8.69 12.95
CA GLY A 74 -25.10 -7.28 12.87
C GLY A 74 -25.32 -6.76 11.43
N PRO A 75 -25.58 -5.44 11.28
CA PRO A 75 -25.87 -4.82 10.00
C PRO A 75 -24.65 -4.77 9.08
N VAL A 76 -24.91 -4.70 7.77
CA VAL A 76 -23.87 -4.47 6.78
C VAL A 76 -23.46 -3.00 6.80
N HIS A 77 -22.19 -2.74 7.03
CA HIS A 77 -21.58 -1.42 6.91
C HIS A 77 -20.99 -1.23 5.52
N ASN A 78 -21.29 -0.11 4.92
CA ASN A 78 -20.83 0.27 3.59
C ASN A 78 -19.72 1.32 3.67
N GLY A 79 -18.67 1.13 2.90
CA GLY A 79 -17.63 2.15 2.75
C GLY A 79 -18.19 3.37 2.00
N VAL A 80 -18.22 4.53 2.65
CA VAL A 80 -18.89 5.74 2.15
C VAL A 80 -18.47 6.10 0.72
N CYS A 81 -17.17 6.19 0.45
CA CYS A 81 -16.68 6.58 -0.86
C CYS A 81 -16.76 5.44 -1.88
N SER A 82 -16.37 4.22 -1.49
CA SER A 82 -16.31 3.09 -2.43
C SER A 82 -17.68 2.66 -2.92
N THR A 83 -18.71 2.66 -2.06
CA THR A 83 -20.08 2.34 -2.49
C THR A 83 -20.73 3.49 -3.26
N TRP A 84 -20.34 4.73 -2.97
CA TRP A 84 -20.76 5.86 -3.80
C TRP A 84 -20.16 5.74 -5.21
N ILE A 85 -18.87 5.46 -5.35
CA ILE A 85 -18.20 5.22 -6.65
C ILE A 85 -18.90 4.08 -7.41
N GLU A 86 -19.24 2.98 -6.73
CA GLU A 86 -19.97 1.87 -7.34
C GLU A 86 -21.34 2.27 -7.91
N SER A 87 -22.00 3.24 -7.29
CA SER A 87 -23.31 3.72 -7.73
C SER A 87 -23.29 4.65 -8.96
N LEU A 88 -22.11 5.12 -9.34
CA LEU A 88 -21.92 6.04 -10.46
C LEU A 88 -22.18 5.36 -11.82
N LYS A 89 -22.63 6.16 -12.76
CA LYS A 89 -22.84 5.76 -14.15
C LYS A 89 -21.85 6.47 -15.06
N LEU A 90 -21.67 5.94 -16.24
CA LEU A 90 -20.87 6.61 -17.27
C LEU A 90 -21.41 8.00 -17.56
N GLY A 91 -20.54 9.02 -17.49
CA GLY A 91 -20.87 10.42 -17.67
C GLY A 91 -21.13 11.19 -16.37
N ASP A 92 -21.21 10.52 -15.22
CA ASP A 92 -21.35 11.20 -13.94
C ASP A 92 -20.09 12.00 -13.60
N MET A 93 -20.28 13.16 -12.98
CA MET A 93 -19.19 14.05 -12.58
C MET A 93 -18.67 13.66 -11.20
N ILE A 94 -17.36 13.46 -11.09
CA ILE A 94 -16.68 13.09 -9.85
C ILE A 94 -15.83 14.28 -9.38
N PRO A 95 -16.13 14.92 -8.24
CA PRO A 95 -15.25 15.93 -7.67
C PRO A 95 -13.99 15.23 -7.13
N CYS A 96 -12.84 15.53 -7.71
CA CYS A 96 -11.58 14.94 -7.32
C CYS A 96 -10.43 15.96 -7.39
N SER A 97 -9.35 15.63 -6.69
CA SER A 97 -8.08 16.35 -6.79
C SER A 97 -6.93 15.34 -6.88
N VAL A 98 -5.85 15.73 -7.53
CA VAL A 98 -4.64 14.93 -7.62
C VAL A 98 -3.65 15.38 -6.56
N ARG A 99 -3.15 14.44 -5.76
CA ARG A 99 -2.05 14.66 -4.81
C ARG A 99 -0.78 14.05 -5.36
N HIS A 100 0.30 14.80 -5.35
CA HIS A 100 1.60 14.32 -5.78
C HIS A 100 2.20 13.34 -4.76
N ALA A 101 2.66 12.18 -5.23
CA ALA A 101 3.41 11.19 -4.44
C ALA A 101 4.90 11.38 -4.71
N HIS A 102 5.61 12.10 -3.83
CA HIS A 102 7.00 12.49 -4.05
C HIS A 102 8.00 11.32 -4.09
N SER A 103 7.68 10.22 -3.44
CA SER A 103 8.60 9.07 -3.28
C SER A 103 8.17 7.80 -4.02
N PHE A 104 7.00 7.79 -4.66
CA PHE A 104 6.47 6.58 -5.30
C PHE A 104 6.39 6.74 -6.82
N HIS A 105 7.55 6.65 -7.46
CA HIS A 105 7.70 6.72 -8.92
C HIS A 105 8.82 5.76 -9.37
N MET A 106 8.81 5.36 -10.63
CA MET A 106 9.89 4.54 -11.19
C MET A 106 11.23 5.28 -11.15
N PRO A 107 12.37 4.56 -11.00
CA PRO A 107 13.68 5.16 -11.02
C PRO A 107 13.97 5.83 -12.38
N GLU A 108 14.73 6.92 -12.36
CA GLU A 108 15.15 7.64 -13.57
C GLU A 108 15.99 6.76 -14.51
N ASN A 109 16.80 5.87 -13.92
CA ASN A 109 17.58 4.91 -14.70
C ASN A 109 16.74 3.67 -15.03
N PRO A 110 16.31 3.50 -16.28
CA PRO A 110 15.44 2.39 -16.69
C PRO A 110 16.13 1.03 -16.68
N SER A 111 17.46 0.97 -16.52
CA SER A 111 18.22 -0.30 -16.46
C SER A 111 18.22 -0.93 -15.06
N LEU A 112 17.76 -0.21 -14.04
CA LEU A 112 17.69 -0.76 -12.69
C LEU A 112 16.55 -1.78 -12.58
N PRO A 113 16.78 -2.89 -11.87
CA PRO A 113 15.71 -3.84 -11.55
C PRO A 113 14.62 -3.20 -10.67
N ILE A 114 13.38 -3.61 -10.89
CA ILE A 114 12.24 -3.18 -10.10
C ILE A 114 11.45 -4.40 -9.63
N ILE A 115 11.24 -4.49 -8.33
CA ILE A 115 10.37 -5.49 -7.69
C ILE A 115 9.15 -4.76 -7.15
N MET A 116 7.97 -5.24 -7.52
CA MET A 116 6.68 -4.66 -7.13
C MET A 116 5.88 -5.69 -6.35
N VAL A 117 5.39 -5.35 -5.18
CA VAL A 117 4.55 -6.20 -4.33
C VAL A 117 3.23 -5.50 -4.06
N GLY A 118 2.13 -6.05 -4.62
CA GLY A 118 0.83 -5.40 -4.52
C GLY A 118 -0.34 -6.37 -4.60
N PRO A 119 -0.76 -6.96 -3.47
CA PRO A 119 -1.95 -7.81 -3.44
C PRO A 119 -3.24 -7.00 -3.56
N GLY A 120 -4.25 -7.60 -4.19
CA GLY A 120 -5.56 -6.98 -4.40
C GLY A 120 -5.43 -5.64 -5.13
N THR A 121 -6.07 -4.60 -4.61
CA THR A 121 -5.99 -3.24 -5.20
C THR A 121 -4.61 -2.58 -5.06
N GLY A 122 -3.69 -3.16 -4.29
CA GLY A 122 -2.28 -2.74 -4.27
C GLY A 122 -1.56 -2.86 -5.60
N ILE A 123 -2.12 -3.58 -6.56
CA ILE A 123 -1.63 -3.63 -7.95
C ILE A 123 -1.79 -2.27 -8.69
N ALA A 124 -2.65 -1.38 -8.21
CA ALA A 124 -3.04 -0.16 -8.91
C ALA A 124 -1.87 0.69 -9.41
N PRO A 125 -0.93 1.15 -8.59
CA PRO A 125 0.18 1.97 -9.08
C PRO A 125 1.11 1.19 -10.02
N PHE A 126 1.23 -0.10 -9.85
CA PHE A 126 2.08 -0.95 -10.71
C PHE A 126 1.52 -1.11 -12.11
N ARG A 127 0.19 -1.03 -12.26
CA ARG A 127 -0.44 -0.94 -13.58
C ARG A 127 0.07 0.26 -14.36
N SER A 128 0.18 1.41 -13.74
CA SER A 128 0.76 2.59 -14.37
C SER A 128 2.22 2.38 -14.79
N PHE A 129 3.01 1.62 -14.01
CA PHE A 129 4.43 1.35 -14.29
C PHE A 129 4.62 0.48 -15.52
N TRP A 130 3.91 -0.64 -15.65
CA TRP A 130 4.06 -1.46 -16.86
C TRP A 130 3.46 -0.81 -18.10
N GLN A 131 2.39 -0.02 -17.97
CA GLN A 131 1.85 0.77 -19.07
C GLN A 131 2.86 1.81 -19.57
N GLN A 132 3.49 2.54 -18.64
CA GLN A 132 4.55 3.49 -18.97
C GLN A 132 5.71 2.80 -19.68
N ARG A 133 6.19 1.67 -19.15
CA ARG A 133 7.27 0.90 -19.78
C ARG A 133 6.92 0.44 -21.20
N LEU A 134 5.71 -0.05 -21.41
CA LEU A 134 5.24 -0.45 -22.76
C LEU A 134 5.22 0.74 -23.72
N PHE A 135 4.72 1.88 -23.26
CA PHE A 135 4.71 3.10 -24.05
C PHE A 135 6.13 3.53 -24.44
N ASP A 136 7.04 3.57 -23.48
CA ASP A 136 8.43 3.98 -23.69
C ASP A 136 9.16 3.02 -24.65
N LYS A 137 8.95 1.71 -24.52
CA LYS A 137 9.50 0.70 -25.41
C LYS A 137 8.98 0.88 -26.86
N LYS A 138 7.67 1.08 -27.04
CA LYS A 138 7.05 1.30 -28.35
C LYS A 138 7.61 2.58 -29.00
N ASN A 139 7.76 3.66 -28.24
CA ASN A 139 8.29 4.92 -28.78
C ASN A 139 9.78 4.86 -29.11
N LYS A 140 10.59 4.11 -28.35
CA LYS A 140 12.00 3.86 -28.74
C LYS A 140 12.11 3.11 -30.07
N LEU A 141 11.22 2.17 -30.31
CA LEU A 141 11.18 1.42 -31.56
C LEU A 141 10.77 2.28 -32.79
N THR A 142 9.78 3.17 -32.57
CA THR A 142 9.28 4.07 -33.65
C THR A 142 10.21 5.24 -33.93
N ASN A 143 10.95 5.72 -32.94
CA ASN A 143 11.89 6.86 -33.11
C ASN A 143 13.27 6.47 -33.64
N LYS A 144 13.58 5.19 -33.82
CA LYS A 144 14.79 4.77 -34.52
C LYS A 144 14.84 5.25 -35.98
N GLY A 145 13.72 5.71 -36.55
CA GLY A 145 13.61 6.24 -37.89
C GLY A 145 13.41 7.76 -38.04
N LYS A 146 13.25 8.50 -36.93
CA LYS A 146 13.00 9.94 -36.96
C LYS A 146 13.92 10.66 -35.98
N ASN A 147 14.73 11.60 -36.49
CA ASN A 147 15.69 12.43 -35.74
C ASN A 147 15.04 13.39 -34.72
N GLN A 148 14.00 13.01 -33.98
CA GLN A 148 13.40 13.83 -32.94
C GLN A 148 13.76 13.28 -31.56
N ARG A 149 14.43 14.13 -30.78
CA ARG A 149 14.86 13.83 -29.40
C ARG A 149 13.66 13.75 -28.46
N PRO A 150 13.47 12.68 -27.70
CA PRO A 150 12.59 12.69 -26.52
C PRO A 150 13.24 13.60 -25.44
N ALA A 151 12.48 14.48 -24.86
CA ALA A 151 12.98 15.57 -23.99
C ALA A 151 13.54 15.14 -22.63
N THR A 152 13.55 13.85 -22.25
CA THR A 152 13.87 13.41 -20.88
C THR A 152 14.62 12.08 -20.75
N LEU A 153 15.25 11.51 -21.77
CA LEU A 153 15.99 10.27 -21.61
C LEU A 153 17.47 10.43 -21.98
N ASN A 154 18.32 10.06 -21.03
CA ASN A 154 19.78 10.06 -21.15
C ASN A 154 20.32 9.40 -22.43
N LYS A 155 21.43 9.94 -22.90
CA LYS A 155 22.09 9.72 -24.22
C LYS A 155 22.62 8.31 -24.50
N ASP A 156 22.33 7.29 -23.70
CA ASP A 156 22.86 5.95 -23.94
C ASP A 156 22.02 5.18 -24.94
N LYS A 157 22.51 5.11 -26.17
CA LYS A 157 21.91 4.40 -27.31
C LYS A 157 21.72 2.89 -27.11
N ASN A 158 22.22 2.33 -25.98
CA ASN A 158 22.16 0.90 -25.62
C ASN A 158 21.51 0.64 -24.27
N SER A 159 20.66 1.54 -23.72
CA SER A 159 20.04 1.27 -22.42
C SER A 159 19.15 0.02 -22.50
N THR A 160 19.65 -1.07 -21.98
CA THR A 160 18.88 -2.27 -21.68
C THR A 160 17.91 -1.94 -20.54
N TRP A 161 16.68 -2.40 -20.65
CA TRP A 161 15.70 -2.27 -19.58
C TRP A 161 16.03 -3.26 -18.46
N GLY A 162 16.06 -2.79 -17.24
CA GLY A 162 16.14 -3.68 -16.07
C GLY A 162 14.87 -4.51 -15.91
N PRO A 163 14.94 -5.68 -15.26
CA PRO A 163 13.78 -6.52 -15.06
C PRO A 163 12.71 -5.83 -14.20
N LEU A 164 11.45 -5.97 -14.57
CA LEU A 164 10.26 -5.51 -13.84
C LEU A 164 9.46 -6.72 -13.40
N THR A 165 9.52 -7.04 -12.11
CA THR A 165 8.90 -8.24 -11.54
C THR A 165 7.75 -7.85 -10.62
N LEU A 166 6.58 -8.47 -10.82
CA LEU A 166 5.38 -8.26 -10.03
C LEU A 166 5.09 -9.47 -9.14
N TYR A 167 4.92 -9.22 -7.85
CA TYR A 167 4.35 -10.15 -6.86
C TYR A 167 2.92 -9.71 -6.57
N PHE A 168 1.96 -10.42 -7.13
CA PHE A 168 0.54 -10.15 -6.97
C PHE A 168 -0.10 -11.18 -6.05
N GLY A 169 -1.07 -10.75 -5.25
CA GLY A 169 -1.82 -11.65 -4.37
C GLY A 169 -3.33 -11.44 -4.53
N CYS A 170 -4.07 -12.55 -4.64
CA CYS A 170 -5.52 -12.53 -4.69
C CYS A 170 -6.12 -13.74 -3.95
N ARG A 171 -7.44 -13.80 -3.83
CA ARG A 171 -8.10 -14.93 -3.19
C ARG A 171 -8.13 -16.13 -4.11
N SER A 172 -8.60 -15.94 -5.32
CA SER A 172 -8.66 -17.01 -6.33
C SER A 172 -8.55 -16.45 -7.75
N SER A 173 -8.16 -17.31 -8.68
CA SER A 173 -7.98 -16.99 -10.10
C SER A 173 -9.27 -16.60 -10.81
N GLU A 174 -10.43 -16.99 -10.26
CA GLU A 174 -11.75 -16.78 -10.87
C GLU A 174 -12.45 -15.51 -10.36
N HIS A 175 -12.13 -15.05 -9.13
CA HIS A 175 -12.92 -14.00 -8.48
C HIS A 175 -12.25 -12.65 -8.43
N ASP A 176 -10.95 -12.60 -8.14
CA ASP A 176 -10.24 -11.35 -7.86
C ASP A 176 -8.80 -11.30 -8.40
N ASP A 177 -8.50 -12.10 -9.43
CA ASP A 177 -7.29 -11.98 -10.24
C ASP A 177 -7.43 -10.80 -11.23
N ILE A 178 -7.49 -9.60 -10.64
CA ILE A 178 -7.70 -8.37 -11.40
C ILE A 178 -6.51 -8.09 -12.31
N TYR A 179 -6.79 -7.55 -13.50
CA TYR A 179 -5.80 -7.29 -14.55
C TYR A 179 -5.06 -8.51 -15.11
N LYS A 180 -5.52 -9.76 -14.88
CA LYS A 180 -4.92 -10.98 -15.39
C LYS A 180 -4.63 -10.93 -16.90
N HIS A 181 -5.59 -10.46 -17.68
CA HIS A 181 -5.42 -10.30 -19.13
C HIS A 181 -4.36 -9.24 -19.45
N GLU A 182 -4.39 -8.09 -18.77
CA GLU A 182 -3.40 -7.02 -18.99
C GLU A 182 -1.98 -7.45 -18.60
N THR A 183 -1.81 -8.14 -17.47
CA THR A 183 -0.48 -8.63 -17.03
C THR A 183 0.06 -9.71 -17.99
N THR A 184 -0.81 -10.55 -18.55
CA THR A 184 -0.43 -11.54 -19.56
C THR A 184 0.08 -10.85 -20.82
N ILE A 185 -0.64 -9.83 -21.33
CA ILE A 185 -0.20 -9.05 -22.48
C ILE A 185 1.08 -8.28 -22.15
N ALA A 186 1.14 -7.63 -20.99
CA ALA A 186 2.31 -6.88 -20.58
C ALA A 186 3.56 -7.76 -20.50
N THR A 187 3.44 -9.00 -20.03
CA THR A 187 4.54 -9.96 -20.00
C THR A 187 4.97 -10.35 -21.44
N LYS A 188 4.01 -10.63 -22.31
CA LYS A 188 4.29 -10.99 -23.69
C LYS A 188 4.96 -9.84 -24.46
N GLU A 189 4.57 -8.60 -24.23
CA GLU A 189 5.11 -7.41 -24.89
C GLU A 189 6.33 -6.82 -24.17
N GLY A 190 6.76 -7.41 -23.05
CA GLY A 190 7.93 -7.00 -22.29
C GLY A 190 7.70 -5.76 -21.39
N GLY A 191 6.48 -5.41 -21.08
CA GLY A 191 6.13 -4.42 -20.07
C GLY A 191 6.39 -4.93 -18.65
N LEU A 192 6.20 -6.25 -18.46
CA LEU A 192 6.60 -7.01 -17.29
C LEU A 192 7.56 -8.12 -17.71
N ASP A 193 8.53 -8.46 -16.88
CA ASP A 193 9.43 -9.57 -17.13
C ASP A 193 8.93 -10.85 -16.44
N LYS A 194 8.40 -10.71 -15.21
CA LYS A 194 7.83 -11.83 -14.44
C LYS A 194 6.63 -11.38 -13.64
N VAL A 195 5.65 -12.28 -13.51
CA VAL A 195 4.51 -12.14 -12.60
C VAL A 195 4.42 -13.39 -11.73
N TYR A 196 4.49 -13.21 -10.43
CA TYR A 196 4.27 -14.24 -9.44
C TYR A 196 2.94 -13.98 -8.74
N THR A 197 2.01 -14.93 -8.81
CA THR A 197 0.69 -14.79 -8.21
C THR A 197 0.55 -15.72 -7.00
N ALA A 198 0.16 -15.14 -5.86
CA ALA A 198 -0.15 -15.84 -4.63
C ALA A 198 -1.67 -15.97 -4.48
N PHE A 199 -2.16 -17.18 -4.25
CA PHE A 199 -3.58 -17.47 -4.04
C PHE A 199 -3.83 -17.83 -2.58
N SER A 200 -4.73 -17.07 -1.92
CA SER A 200 -5.03 -17.32 -0.50
C SER A 200 -6.26 -18.22 -0.27
N ARG A 201 -7.07 -18.45 -1.30
CA ARG A 201 -8.31 -19.26 -1.23
C ARG A 201 -8.60 -20.02 -2.53
N GLU A 202 -7.59 -20.35 -3.31
CA GLU A 202 -7.74 -21.15 -4.52
C GLU A 202 -8.04 -22.60 -4.11
N PRO A 203 -9.08 -23.25 -4.69
CA PRO A 203 -9.38 -24.66 -4.41
C PRO A 203 -8.19 -25.56 -4.74
N ASN A 204 -7.92 -26.54 -3.88
CA ASN A 204 -6.86 -27.55 -4.07
C ASN A 204 -5.42 -27.02 -4.18
N ILE A 205 -5.18 -25.76 -3.87
CA ILE A 205 -3.85 -25.17 -3.80
C ILE A 205 -3.57 -24.72 -2.36
N PRO A 206 -2.36 -25.00 -1.81
CA PRO A 206 -2.00 -24.50 -0.49
C PRO A 206 -2.08 -22.99 -0.41
N LYS A 207 -2.69 -22.49 0.66
CA LYS A 207 -2.82 -21.07 0.92
C LYS A 207 -1.45 -20.39 0.88
N THR A 208 -1.29 -19.43 -0.01
CA THR A 208 -0.03 -18.72 -0.25
C THR A 208 -0.28 -17.22 -0.23
N TYR A 209 0.63 -16.47 0.36
CA TYR A 209 0.64 -15.02 0.36
C TYR A 209 1.88 -14.48 -0.38
N VAL A 210 1.90 -13.19 -0.68
CA VAL A 210 3.04 -12.55 -1.40
C VAL A 210 4.34 -12.67 -0.63
N GLN A 211 4.32 -12.60 0.70
CA GLN A 211 5.50 -12.80 1.55
C GLN A 211 6.07 -14.21 1.49
N ASP A 212 5.26 -15.21 1.18
CA ASP A 212 5.74 -16.60 0.99
C ASP A 212 6.47 -16.73 -0.35
N LEU A 213 5.99 -16.02 -1.38
CA LEU A 213 6.67 -15.94 -2.67
C LEU A 213 8.00 -15.19 -2.58
N ILE A 214 8.10 -14.16 -1.73
CA ILE A 214 9.36 -13.45 -1.44
C ILE A 214 10.38 -14.42 -0.85
N LYS A 215 10.00 -15.20 0.16
CA LYS A 215 10.88 -16.22 0.75
C LYS A 215 11.32 -17.26 -0.28
N LYS A 216 10.38 -17.74 -1.10
CA LYS A 216 10.67 -18.74 -2.14
C LYS A 216 11.65 -18.22 -3.19
N ASN A 217 11.58 -16.95 -3.55
CA ASN A 217 12.40 -16.32 -4.57
C ASN A 217 13.56 -15.49 -4.00
N ALA A 218 13.99 -15.78 -2.76
CA ALA A 218 14.99 -15.01 -2.02
C ALA A 218 16.28 -14.76 -2.82
N SER A 219 16.80 -15.77 -3.52
CA SER A 219 18.03 -15.65 -4.31
C SER A 219 17.88 -14.68 -5.50
N GLU A 220 16.76 -14.73 -6.21
CA GLU A 220 16.48 -13.78 -7.32
C GLU A 220 16.33 -12.35 -6.79
N ILE A 221 15.60 -12.18 -5.69
CA ILE A 221 15.39 -10.90 -5.05
C ILE A 221 16.71 -10.30 -4.57
N TYR A 222 17.55 -11.11 -3.94
CA TYR A 222 18.89 -10.73 -3.51
C TYR A 222 19.77 -10.27 -4.69
N ASP A 223 19.78 -11.02 -5.79
CA ASP A 223 20.52 -10.63 -6.99
C ASP A 223 20.03 -9.29 -7.55
N MET A 224 18.71 -9.09 -7.60
CA MET A 224 18.13 -7.84 -8.10
C MET A 224 18.42 -6.65 -7.19
N LEU A 225 18.30 -6.79 -5.88
CA LEU A 225 18.42 -5.68 -4.94
C LEU A 225 19.86 -5.41 -4.51
N VAL A 226 20.57 -6.45 -4.09
CA VAL A 226 21.91 -6.31 -3.50
C VAL A 226 22.97 -6.21 -4.58
N LYS A 227 22.95 -7.11 -5.59
CA LYS A 227 23.98 -7.16 -6.62
C LYS A 227 23.77 -6.13 -7.74
N LYS A 228 22.51 -5.80 -8.06
CA LYS A 228 22.18 -4.91 -9.18
C LYS A 228 21.61 -3.55 -8.77
N GLY A 229 21.48 -3.28 -7.47
CA GLY A 229 21.00 -2.00 -6.95
C GLY A 229 19.55 -1.67 -7.33
N GLY A 230 18.70 -2.68 -7.40
CA GLY A 230 17.31 -2.54 -7.78
C GLY A 230 16.44 -1.82 -6.75
N HIS A 231 15.25 -1.39 -7.19
CA HIS A 231 14.25 -0.76 -6.35
C HIS A 231 13.15 -1.73 -5.93
N PHE A 232 12.64 -1.55 -4.72
CA PHE A 232 11.57 -2.36 -4.16
C PHE A 232 10.35 -1.51 -3.82
N TYR A 233 9.17 -1.92 -4.29
CA TYR A 233 7.92 -1.19 -4.13
C TYR A 233 6.88 -2.07 -3.46
N VAL A 234 6.21 -1.52 -2.45
CA VAL A 234 5.10 -2.18 -1.74
C VAL A 234 3.88 -1.29 -1.78
N CYS A 235 2.75 -1.83 -2.20
CA CYS A 235 1.47 -1.14 -2.15
C CYS A 235 0.39 -2.08 -1.61
N GLY A 236 -0.30 -1.65 -0.56
CA GLY A 236 -1.34 -2.45 0.09
C GLY A 236 -1.64 -2.02 1.53
N ASP A 237 -2.21 -2.92 2.32
CA ASP A 237 -2.51 -2.61 3.72
C ASP A 237 -1.27 -2.69 4.63
N VAL A 238 -1.38 -2.03 5.81
CA VAL A 238 -0.28 -1.92 6.78
C VAL A 238 0.24 -3.28 7.24
N SER A 239 -0.65 -4.23 7.51
CA SER A 239 -0.27 -5.56 8.01
C SER A 239 0.50 -6.36 6.95
N MET A 240 0.05 -6.30 5.71
CA MET A 240 0.73 -6.91 4.58
C MET A 240 2.11 -6.30 4.35
N ALA A 241 2.22 -4.97 4.42
CA ALA A 241 3.49 -4.28 4.24
C ALA A 241 4.52 -4.66 5.34
N GLU A 242 4.07 -4.82 6.59
CA GLU A 242 4.91 -5.31 7.70
C GLU A 242 5.37 -6.75 7.45
N ASP A 243 4.46 -7.64 7.02
CA ASP A 243 4.80 -9.03 6.72
C ASP A 243 5.79 -9.15 5.54
N VAL A 244 5.61 -8.32 4.51
CA VAL A 244 6.52 -8.22 3.35
C VAL A 244 7.90 -7.71 3.79
N HIS A 245 7.94 -6.66 4.61
CA HIS A 245 9.18 -6.10 5.14
C HIS A 245 9.98 -7.16 5.91
N ASN A 246 9.36 -7.82 6.90
CA ASN A 246 10.00 -8.85 7.70
C ASN A 246 10.48 -10.04 6.84
N SER A 247 9.70 -10.41 5.82
CA SER A 247 10.06 -11.52 4.93
C SER A 247 11.22 -11.15 4.01
N LEU A 248 11.28 -9.91 3.56
CA LEU A 248 12.38 -9.39 2.76
C LEU A 248 13.68 -9.34 3.57
N GLU A 249 13.65 -8.78 4.80
CA GLU A 249 14.83 -8.76 5.68
C GLU A 249 15.38 -10.16 5.89
N ASN A 250 14.53 -11.09 6.32
CA ASN A 250 14.94 -12.47 6.56
C ASN A 250 15.52 -13.15 5.30
N ALA A 251 14.92 -12.88 4.13
CA ALA A 251 15.38 -13.44 2.87
C ALA A 251 16.75 -12.90 2.46
N LEU A 252 16.97 -11.59 2.60
CA LEU A 252 18.25 -10.94 2.26
C LEU A 252 19.35 -11.34 3.23
N GLU A 253 19.07 -11.42 4.54
CA GLU A 253 20.05 -11.89 5.52
C GLU A 253 20.48 -13.35 5.30
N ALA A 254 19.51 -14.22 4.99
CA ALA A 254 19.81 -15.62 4.72
C ALA A 254 20.70 -15.78 3.48
N GLN A 255 20.44 -15.03 2.40
CA GLN A 255 21.26 -15.05 1.19
C GLN A 255 22.61 -14.36 1.40
N GLY A 256 22.64 -13.23 2.14
CA GLY A 256 23.88 -12.55 2.49
C GLY A 256 24.86 -13.43 3.25
N LYS A 257 24.38 -14.22 4.20
CA LYS A 257 25.21 -15.21 4.92
C LYS A 257 25.82 -16.26 3.99
N GLN A 258 25.10 -16.68 2.95
CA GLN A 258 25.63 -17.62 1.94
C GLN A 258 26.72 -16.98 1.07
N ASP A 259 26.57 -15.69 0.76
CA ASP A 259 27.51 -14.93 -0.07
C ASP A 259 28.64 -14.26 0.76
N ASN A 260 28.70 -14.47 2.09
CA ASN A 260 29.58 -13.78 3.04
C ASN A 260 29.46 -12.24 2.95
N ALA A 261 28.27 -11.73 2.64
CA ALA A 261 27.96 -10.31 2.56
C ALA A 261 27.21 -9.84 3.81
N ASP A 262 27.56 -8.68 4.33
CA ASP A 262 26.82 -8.03 5.41
C ASP A 262 25.56 -7.36 4.83
N THR A 263 24.41 -7.98 5.10
CA THR A 263 23.09 -7.48 4.71
C THR A 263 22.26 -7.05 5.90
N LYS A 264 22.88 -6.99 7.09
CA LYS A 264 22.24 -6.42 8.27
C LYS A 264 21.84 -4.97 7.98
N ASP A 265 20.66 -4.60 8.41
CA ASP A 265 20.09 -3.25 8.18
C ASP A 265 19.96 -2.85 6.70
N PHE A 266 20.14 -3.79 5.75
CA PHE A 266 20.09 -3.46 4.32
C PHE A 266 18.73 -2.87 3.90
N VAL A 267 17.61 -3.43 4.36
CA VAL A 267 16.26 -2.92 4.04
C VAL A 267 16.05 -1.54 4.65
N GLN A 268 16.55 -1.28 5.86
CA GLN A 268 16.50 0.03 6.48
C GLN A 268 17.33 1.06 5.68
N ASN A 269 18.50 0.66 5.19
CA ASN A 269 19.32 1.49 4.31
C ASN A 269 18.63 1.77 2.97
N MET A 270 17.91 0.79 2.41
CA MET A 270 17.09 1.01 1.22
C MET A 270 16.01 2.08 1.45
N LYS A 271 15.34 2.08 2.60
CA LYS A 271 14.36 3.11 2.97
C LYS A 271 15.01 4.49 3.07
N THR A 272 16.14 4.58 3.75
CA THR A 272 16.89 5.83 3.91
C THR A 272 17.39 6.40 2.58
N ASN A 273 17.82 5.54 1.67
CA ASN A 273 18.32 5.92 0.36
C ASN A 273 17.22 6.10 -0.72
N GLY A 274 15.95 5.95 -0.35
CA GLY A 274 14.83 6.14 -1.28
C GLY A 274 14.75 5.11 -2.41
N ILE A 275 15.17 3.87 -2.14
CA ILE A 275 15.06 2.72 -3.06
C ILE A 275 14.10 1.63 -2.56
N TYR A 276 13.53 1.81 -1.37
CA TYR A 276 12.38 1.07 -0.85
C TYR A 276 11.20 2.04 -0.74
N HIS A 277 10.14 1.75 -1.50
CA HIS A 277 9.01 2.65 -1.68
C HIS A 277 7.73 2.01 -1.15
N GLU A 278 6.96 2.76 -0.38
CA GLU A 278 5.71 2.30 0.23
C GLU A 278 4.55 3.23 -0.16
N ASP A 279 3.46 2.65 -0.66
CA ASP A 279 2.16 3.30 -0.80
C ASP A 279 1.14 2.49 0.00
N ILE A 280 1.08 2.80 1.31
CA ILE A 280 0.30 2.03 2.27
C ILE A 280 -1.05 2.70 2.48
N PHE A 281 -2.10 1.93 2.27
CA PHE A 281 -3.47 2.36 2.48
C PHE A 281 -4.21 1.39 3.41
N GLY A 282 -5.31 1.86 3.91
CA GLY A 282 -6.26 1.09 4.68
C GLY A 282 -6.57 1.75 6.01
N ILE A 283 -7.85 1.99 6.20
CA ILE A 283 -8.40 2.01 7.54
C ILE A 283 -8.44 0.54 7.93
N THR A 284 -7.68 0.19 8.90
CA THR A 284 -7.64 -1.15 9.46
C THR A 284 -9.05 -1.55 9.89
N LEU A 285 -9.72 -2.36 9.08
CA LEU A 285 -10.84 -3.19 9.57
C LEU A 285 -10.37 -4.13 10.70
N ARG A 286 -9.09 -4.10 11.04
CA ARG A 286 -8.39 -4.80 12.10
C ARG A 286 -8.00 -3.88 13.26
N THR A 287 -8.80 -2.85 13.54
CA THR A 287 -8.55 -1.92 14.69
C THR A 287 -8.38 -2.69 15.99
N LYS A 288 -9.07 -3.81 16.15
CA LYS A 288 -8.90 -4.67 17.32
C LYS A 288 -7.50 -5.30 17.38
N GLU A 289 -7.06 -5.93 16.30
CA GLU A 289 -5.73 -6.60 16.25
C GLU A 289 -4.57 -5.60 16.37
N THR A 290 -4.68 -4.42 15.75
CA THR A 290 -3.64 -3.38 15.85
C THR A 290 -3.66 -2.70 17.21
N THR A 291 -4.82 -2.51 17.83
CA THR A 291 -4.94 -1.98 19.19
C THR A 291 -4.42 -3.01 20.19
N ASP A 292 -4.73 -4.29 20.03
CA ASP A 292 -4.25 -5.37 20.88
C ASP A 292 -2.73 -5.57 20.76
N ARG A 293 -2.16 -5.48 19.55
CA ARG A 293 -0.70 -5.47 19.34
C ARG A 293 -0.02 -4.25 19.95
N ALA A 294 -0.63 -3.06 19.86
CA ALA A 294 -0.11 -1.86 20.49
C ALA A 294 -0.19 -1.94 22.03
N ARG A 295 -1.23 -2.55 22.58
CA ARG A 295 -1.36 -2.82 24.03
C ARG A 295 -0.35 -3.86 24.52
N GLN A 296 -0.13 -4.95 23.79
CA GLN A 296 0.89 -5.95 24.11
C GLN A 296 2.30 -5.35 24.09
N LYS A 297 2.63 -4.50 23.12
CA LYS A 297 3.90 -3.76 23.09
C LYS A 297 4.04 -2.78 24.26
N ARG A 298 2.96 -2.13 24.72
CA ARG A 298 2.97 -1.28 25.91
C ARG A 298 3.06 -2.08 27.21
N GLY A 299 2.39 -3.22 27.30
CA GLY A 299 2.44 -4.11 28.46
C GLY A 299 3.81 -4.72 28.71
N THR A 300 4.59 -4.98 27.68
CA THR A 300 5.98 -5.44 27.77
C THR A 300 6.97 -4.32 28.17
N LEU A 301 6.63 -3.06 27.94
CA LEU A 301 7.46 -1.91 28.34
C LEU A 301 7.21 -1.47 29.79
N THR A 302 6.07 -1.81 30.38
CA THR A 302 5.72 -1.43 31.78
C THR A 302 6.11 -2.47 32.82
N SER A 303 6.51 -3.67 32.41
CA SER A 303 7.00 -4.73 33.33
C SER A 303 8.50 -4.68 33.61
N GLY A 304 9.20 -3.65 33.20
CA GLY A 304 10.66 -3.54 33.29
C GLY A 304 11.20 -2.20 33.76
N SER A 305 10.58 -1.50 34.73
CA SER A 305 11.29 -0.50 35.54
C SER A 305 10.40 0.01 36.66
N SER A 306 10.63 -0.53 37.87
CA SER A 306 10.43 0.21 39.08
C SER A 306 11.54 1.26 39.16
N PHE A 307 11.21 2.53 39.07
CA PHE A 307 12.07 3.60 39.52
C PHE A 307 11.25 4.61 40.34
N ASP A 308 11.80 4.88 41.51
CA ASP A 308 11.30 5.71 42.59
C ASP A 308 11.01 7.15 42.19
N ALA A 309 9.99 7.69 42.83
CA ALA A 309 9.67 9.10 42.85
C ALA A 309 10.73 9.87 43.63
N ALA A 310 11.31 10.90 43.04
CA ALA A 310 11.87 12.02 43.80
C ALA A 310 11.63 13.33 43.05
N ALA A 311 11.10 14.25 43.81
CA ALA A 311 10.64 15.59 43.49
C ALA A 311 11.73 16.49 42.88
N GLY A 312 11.32 17.48 42.09
CA GLY A 312 12.15 18.60 41.73
C GLY A 312 11.45 19.57 40.78
N GLU A 313 10.75 20.53 41.34
CA GLU A 313 10.32 21.77 40.69
C GLU A 313 11.52 22.50 40.04
N LYS A 314 11.32 23.08 38.86
CA LYS A 314 11.62 24.50 38.58
C LYS A 314 11.15 24.95 37.17
N GLN A 315 10.48 26.09 37.24
CA GLN A 315 10.14 27.07 36.21
C GLN A 315 11.35 27.41 35.32
N ASP A 316 11.12 27.75 34.06
CA ASP A 316 11.04 29.11 33.52
C ASP A 316 11.06 29.14 31.98
N GLU A 317 10.12 29.88 31.45
CA GLU A 317 10.12 30.90 30.38
C GLU A 317 11.15 30.81 29.22
N ASN A 318 10.72 30.78 27.98
CA ASN A 318 10.72 31.96 27.09
C ASN A 318 10.26 31.66 25.64
N LYS A 319 9.27 32.40 25.24
CA LYS A 319 8.95 33.12 24.00
C LYS A 319 9.99 33.12 22.86
N ASN A 320 9.49 32.88 21.64
CA ASN A 320 9.48 33.76 20.44
C ASN A 320 9.09 32.89 19.23
N VAL A 321 7.99 33.11 18.57
CA VAL A 321 7.42 34.09 17.64
C VAL A 321 8.30 34.38 16.39
N VAL A 322 7.62 34.31 15.21
CA VAL A 322 7.86 34.89 13.89
C VAL A 322 8.72 34.02 12.95
N LYS A 323 8.30 33.61 11.79
CA LYS A 323 7.41 34.12 10.69
C LYS A 323 6.91 32.95 9.87
#